data_8577c1ffeefd16f39c15a660d6001a67
#
_entry.id   8577c1ffeefd16f39c15a660d6001a67
#
_cell.length_a   1.000
_cell.length_b   1.000
_cell.length_c   1.000
_cell.angle_alpha   90.00
_cell.angle_beta   90.00
_cell.angle_gamma   90.00
#
_symmetry.space_group_name_H-M   'P 1'
#
loop_
_entity.id
_entity.type
_entity.pdbx_description
1 polymer ?
#
loop_
_entity_poly.entity_id
_entity_poly.type
_entity_poly.pdbx_seq_one_letter_code
_entity_poly.pdbx_strand_id
1 'polypeptide(L)'
;MEKILEVQGLKKTFKLSAKQQKIEKTKTKVKVAVNDLSFTAYRGEVFGLLGPNGAGKTTTLRMLATLIRPEAGDAVLDGSSIVKEPEEVRGKIGFLTSELKLEEFFTPNYLFDFFADLHKVPASEKKQRRERLFERFGIDRFAEVKVGNLSTGMKQKVSLVISMVHDPDVIIFDEPTNGLDVLTAKVVTDFLLDLKSQGKTIIVSTHIFSLIEKICDRVGIIIDGRMVMCDSLEAVCNGKTLEDRFFELYEETVSSGSLGAEGGKEN
;
A
#
# COMPACT_ATOMS: atom_id res chain seq x y z
N MET A 1 4.46 -21.26 7.35
CA MET A 1 3.49 -20.32 6.71
C MET A 1 3.68 -20.39 5.20
N GLU A 2 2.60 -20.35 4.44
CA GLU A 2 2.64 -20.36 2.97
C GLU A 2 2.96 -18.96 2.45
N LYS A 3 3.95 -18.85 1.55
CA LYS A 3 4.31 -17.59 0.92
C LYS A 3 3.26 -17.22 -0.13
N ILE A 4 2.77 -16.00 -0.10
CA ILE A 4 1.84 -15.47 -1.10
C ILE A 4 2.49 -14.36 -1.94
N LEU A 5 3.46 -13.64 -1.39
CA LEU A 5 4.23 -12.64 -2.09
C LEU A 5 5.72 -12.83 -1.79
N GLU A 6 6.51 -12.94 -2.83
CA GLU A 6 7.98 -12.91 -2.76
C GLU A 6 8.51 -11.76 -3.59
N VAL A 7 9.16 -10.80 -2.96
CA VAL A 7 9.78 -9.64 -3.59
C VAL A 7 11.29 -9.82 -3.61
N GLN A 8 11.91 -9.66 -4.78
CA GLN A 8 13.34 -9.93 -4.98
C GLN A 8 14.00 -8.79 -5.76
N GLY A 9 14.85 -8.04 -5.09
CA GLY A 9 15.73 -7.05 -5.69
C GLY A 9 15.04 -5.92 -6.44
N LEU A 10 13.83 -5.48 -6.01
CA LEU A 10 13.11 -4.42 -6.69
C LEU A 10 13.89 -3.13 -6.70
N LYS A 11 14.00 -2.51 -7.89
CA LYS A 11 14.66 -1.22 -8.09
C LYS A 11 13.79 -0.30 -8.93
N LYS A 12 13.74 0.97 -8.52
CA LYS A 12 13.06 2.03 -9.28
C LYS A 12 13.70 3.37 -9.06
N THR A 13 13.94 4.08 -10.17
CA THR A 13 14.44 5.46 -10.17
C THR A 13 13.46 6.38 -10.89
N PHE A 14 13.50 7.66 -10.57
CA PHE A 14 12.73 8.69 -11.24
C PHE A 14 13.63 9.86 -11.65
N LYS A 15 13.40 10.39 -12.85
CA LYS A 15 14.04 11.65 -13.29
C LYS A 15 13.39 12.82 -12.58
N LEU A 16 14.20 13.65 -11.93
CA LEU A 16 13.73 14.87 -11.27
C LEU A 16 13.66 16.02 -12.28
N SER A 17 12.51 16.68 -12.36
CA SER A 17 12.38 17.94 -13.08
C SER A 17 13.16 19.05 -12.38
N ALA A 18 13.47 20.15 -13.09
CA ALA A 18 14.16 21.31 -12.51
C ALA A 18 13.41 21.90 -11.29
N LYS A 19 12.07 21.83 -11.29
CA LYS A 19 11.24 22.26 -10.17
C LYS A 19 11.42 21.33 -8.96
N GLN A 20 11.41 20.02 -9.17
CA GLN A 20 11.63 19.02 -8.11
C GLN A 20 13.03 19.12 -7.52
N GLN A 21 14.07 19.32 -8.36
CA GLN A 21 15.44 19.52 -7.87
C GLN A 21 15.56 20.75 -6.95
N LYS A 22 14.83 21.83 -7.26
CA LYS A 22 14.79 23.03 -6.39
C LYS A 22 14.08 22.75 -5.06
N ILE A 23 12.97 22.01 -5.08
CA ILE A 23 12.21 21.65 -3.87
C ILE A 23 13.05 20.73 -2.98
N GLU A 24 13.69 19.71 -3.55
CA GLU A 24 14.53 18.74 -2.82
C GLU A 24 15.93 19.27 -2.52
N LYS A 25 16.24 20.52 -2.93
CA LYS A 25 17.55 21.18 -2.75
C LYS A 25 18.73 20.31 -3.22
N THR A 26 18.53 19.56 -4.30
CA THR A 26 19.54 18.65 -4.86
C THR A 26 19.97 19.06 -6.26
N LYS A 27 21.20 18.71 -6.63
CA LYS A 27 21.74 18.85 -8.00
C LYS A 27 21.57 17.55 -8.80
N THR A 28 21.18 16.45 -8.16
CA THR A 28 21.00 15.17 -8.84
C THR A 28 19.78 15.22 -9.76
N LYS A 29 19.92 14.62 -10.95
CA LYS A 29 18.84 14.54 -11.94
C LYS A 29 17.99 13.28 -11.77
N VAL A 30 18.40 12.37 -10.90
CA VAL A 30 17.77 11.06 -10.68
C VAL A 30 17.61 10.84 -9.18
N LYS A 31 16.42 10.43 -8.79
CA LYS A 31 16.10 9.98 -7.43
C LYS A 31 15.92 8.46 -7.45
N VAL A 32 16.67 7.77 -6.63
CA VAL A 32 16.47 6.35 -6.37
C VAL A 32 15.32 6.23 -5.37
N ALA A 33 14.16 5.76 -5.82
CA ALA A 33 12.99 5.64 -4.97
C ALA A 33 12.92 4.27 -4.27
N VAL A 34 13.39 3.22 -4.94
CA VAL A 34 13.50 1.87 -4.39
C VAL A 34 14.82 1.29 -4.86
N ASN A 35 15.60 0.69 -3.95
CA ASN A 35 16.95 0.25 -4.20
C ASN A 35 17.19 -1.14 -3.58
N ASP A 36 17.12 -2.18 -4.43
CA ASP A 36 17.37 -3.58 -4.05
C ASP A 36 16.46 -4.07 -2.91
N LEU A 37 15.15 -3.79 -3.05
CA LEU A 37 14.17 -4.11 -2.02
C LEU A 37 13.73 -5.57 -2.14
N SER A 38 13.86 -6.32 -1.04
CA SER A 38 13.46 -7.73 -0.97
C SER A 38 12.71 -8.01 0.34
N PHE A 39 11.58 -8.71 0.26
CA PHE A 39 10.83 -9.21 1.42
C PHE A 39 9.83 -10.28 0.99
N THR A 40 9.24 -10.95 1.98
CA THR A 40 8.21 -11.98 1.76
C THR A 40 7.00 -11.67 2.62
N ALA A 41 5.79 -11.81 2.06
CA ALA A 41 4.56 -11.84 2.83
C ALA A 41 3.89 -13.22 2.74
N TYR A 42 3.18 -13.60 3.81
CA TYR A 42 2.58 -14.91 3.95
C TYR A 42 1.05 -14.82 3.87
N ARG A 43 0.43 -15.93 3.46
CA ARG A 43 -1.03 -16.01 3.31
C ARG A 43 -1.73 -15.78 4.66
N GLY A 44 -2.74 -14.89 4.65
CA GLY A 44 -3.56 -14.57 5.82
C GLY A 44 -2.92 -13.61 6.82
N GLU A 45 -1.70 -13.08 6.56
CA GLU A 45 -1.09 -12.07 7.43
C GLU A 45 -1.44 -10.64 7.00
N VAL A 46 -1.30 -9.72 7.93
CA VAL A 46 -1.20 -8.29 7.65
C VAL A 46 0.26 -7.90 7.73
N PHE A 47 0.82 -7.54 6.57
CA PHE A 47 2.21 -7.10 6.44
C PHE A 47 2.26 -5.57 6.30
N GLY A 48 2.94 -4.90 7.23
CA GLY A 48 3.10 -3.45 7.24
C GLY A 48 4.40 -3.00 6.58
N LEU A 49 4.34 -2.02 5.67
CA LEU A 49 5.50 -1.27 5.20
C LEU A 49 5.56 0.07 5.94
N LEU A 50 6.48 0.18 6.88
CA LEU A 50 6.69 1.37 7.71
C LEU A 50 7.88 2.19 7.20
N GLY A 51 7.76 3.50 7.20
CA GLY A 51 8.88 4.38 6.84
C GLY A 51 8.42 5.84 6.67
N PRO A 52 9.37 6.79 6.62
CA PRO A 52 9.04 8.19 6.45
C PRO A 52 8.47 8.49 5.05
N ASN A 53 7.95 9.69 4.87
CA ASN A 53 7.52 10.14 3.56
C ASN A 53 8.71 10.19 2.59
N GLY A 54 8.52 9.64 1.39
CA GLY A 54 9.59 9.54 0.40
C GLY A 54 10.51 8.32 0.54
N ALA A 55 10.33 7.46 1.54
CA ALA A 55 11.12 6.24 1.75
C ALA A 55 10.96 5.16 0.65
N GLY A 56 9.98 5.32 -0.26
CA GLY A 56 9.76 4.35 -1.34
C GLY A 56 8.54 3.44 -1.16
N LYS A 57 7.79 3.56 -0.06
CA LYS A 57 6.60 2.73 0.25
C LYS A 57 5.58 2.71 -0.91
N THR A 58 5.04 3.88 -1.25
CA THR A 58 4.07 4.04 -2.36
C THR A 58 4.62 3.51 -3.69
N THR A 59 5.90 3.77 -3.98
CA THR A 59 6.55 3.27 -5.20
C THR A 59 6.59 1.75 -5.22
N THR A 60 6.93 1.13 -4.08
CA THR A 60 6.93 -0.33 -3.92
C THR A 60 5.53 -0.89 -4.14
N LEU A 61 4.51 -0.35 -3.47
CA LEU A 61 3.14 -0.84 -3.63
C LEU A 61 2.62 -0.67 -5.06
N ARG A 62 2.96 0.43 -5.73
CA ARG A 62 2.61 0.64 -7.16
C ARG A 62 3.31 -0.35 -8.09
N MET A 63 4.53 -0.79 -7.79
CA MET A 63 5.18 -1.87 -8.54
C MET A 63 4.46 -3.19 -8.31
N LEU A 64 4.13 -3.54 -7.07
CA LEU A 64 3.37 -4.75 -6.74
C LEU A 64 1.99 -4.76 -7.40
N ALA A 65 1.32 -3.62 -7.44
CA ALA A 65 0.04 -3.44 -8.13
C ALA A 65 0.18 -3.34 -9.66
N THR A 66 1.37 -3.52 -10.22
CA THR A 66 1.68 -3.46 -11.66
C THR A 66 1.38 -2.11 -12.33
N LEU A 67 1.19 -1.05 -11.56
CA LEU A 67 0.95 0.31 -12.08
C LEU A 67 2.21 0.97 -12.62
N ILE A 68 3.37 0.59 -12.10
CA ILE A 68 4.68 0.99 -12.61
C ILE A 68 5.59 -0.22 -12.72
N ARG A 69 6.37 -0.29 -13.79
CA ARG A 69 7.31 -1.38 -14.00
C ARG A 69 8.61 -1.13 -13.23
N PRO A 70 9.14 -2.13 -12.49
CA PRO A 70 10.46 -2.04 -11.90
C PRO A 70 11.55 -1.96 -12.99
N GLU A 71 12.70 -1.35 -12.68
CA GLU A 71 13.87 -1.30 -13.56
C GLU A 71 14.74 -2.55 -13.40
N ALA A 72 14.71 -3.15 -12.20
CA ALA A 72 15.35 -4.41 -11.90
C ALA A 72 14.55 -5.14 -10.80
N GLY A 73 14.80 -6.44 -10.66
CA GLY A 73 14.09 -7.31 -9.75
C GLY A 73 12.71 -7.72 -10.26
N ASP A 74 12.04 -8.54 -9.49
CA ASP A 74 10.67 -9.01 -9.74
C ASP A 74 9.95 -9.24 -8.41
N ALA A 75 8.65 -9.41 -8.48
CA ALA A 75 7.88 -9.96 -7.38
C ALA A 75 6.90 -11.01 -7.92
N VAL A 76 6.77 -12.11 -7.19
CA VAL A 76 5.81 -13.16 -7.49
C VAL A 76 4.68 -13.08 -6.47
N LEU A 77 3.48 -12.81 -6.93
CA LEU A 77 2.27 -12.71 -6.12
C LEU A 77 1.33 -13.84 -6.49
N ASP A 78 1.05 -14.71 -5.53
CA ASP A 78 0.21 -15.91 -5.70
C ASP A 78 0.52 -16.67 -7.00
N GLY A 79 1.83 -16.92 -7.21
CA GLY A 79 2.37 -17.65 -8.36
C GLY A 79 2.55 -16.83 -9.64
N SER A 80 2.11 -15.57 -9.72
CA SER A 80 2.22 -14.72 -10.91
C SER A 80 3.25 -13.59 -10.75
N SER A 81 4.11 -13.41 -11.77
CA SER A 81 5.13 -12.36 -11.79
C SER A 81 4.53 -10.98 -12.13
N ILE A 82 4.88 -9.94 -11.36
CA ILE A 82 4.45 -8.56 -11.65
C ILE A 82 5.02 -8.01 -12.96
N VAL A 83 6.12 -8.62 -13.47
CA VAL A 83 6.82 -8.19 -14.68
C VAL A 83 6.36 -8.97 -15.91
N LYS A 84 6.12 -10.29 -15.77
CA LYS A 84 5.81 -11.21 -16.88
C LYS A 84 4.31 -11.41 -17.06
N GLU A 85 3.53 -11.38 -15.96
CA GLU A 85 2.10 -11.72 -15.91
C GLU A 85 1.29 -10.64 -15.18
N PRO A 86 1.47 -9.33 -15.52
CA PRO A 86 0.86 -8.24 -14.79
C PRO A 86 -0.68 -8.26 -14.82
N GLU A 87 -1.30 -8.83 -15.85
CA GLU A 87 -2.76 -8.95 -15.95
C GLU A 87 -3.31 -9.97 -14.95
N GLU A 88 -2.63 -11.09 -14.80
CA GLU A 88 -2.94 -12.12 -13.80
C GLU A 88 -2.86 -11.54 -12.38
N VAL A 89 -1.78 -10.79 -12.10
CA VAL A 89 -1.61 -10.13 -10.79
C VAL A 89 -2.75 -9.16 -10.51
N ARG A 90 -3.15 -8.31 -11.49
CA ARG A 90 -4.27 -7.37 -11.31
C ARG A 90 -5.60 -8.05 -11.04
N GLY A 91 -5.80 -9.26 -11.55
CA GLY A 91 -6.99 -10.07 -11.26
C GLY A 91 -7.05 -10.61 -9.84
N LYS A 92 -5.89 -10.74 -9.17
CA LYS A 92 -5.76 -11.33 -7.83
C LYS A 92 -5.71 -10.32 -6.69
N ILE A 93 -5.52 -9.03 -7.00
CA ILE A 93 -5.31 -7.99 -5.99
C ILE A 93 -6.44 -6.97 -5.93
N GLY A 94 -6.79 -6.54 -4.72
CA GLY A 94 -7.47 -5.26 -4.48
C GLY A 94 -6.45 -4.18 -4.19
N PHE A 95 -6.41 -3.12 -4.98
CA PHE A 95 -5.46 -2.02 -4.76
C PHE A 95 -6.18 -0.72 -4.44
N LEU A 96 -5.82 -0.10 -3.33
CA LEU A 96 -6.28 1.22 -2.94
C LEU A 96 -5.09 2.15 -2.64
N THR A 97 -5.15 3.34 -3.20
CA THR A 97 -4.23 4.44 -2.89
C THR A 97 -5.01 5.67 -2.48
N SER A 98 -4.44 6.48 -1.60
CA SER A 98 -5.00 7.79 -1.21
C SER A 98 -5.17 8.76 -2.39
N GLU A 99 -4.48 8.52 -3.49
CA GLU A 99 -4.56 9.33 -4.72
C GLU A 99 -5.62 8.84 -5.72
N LEU A 100 -6.36 7.76 -5.42
CA LEU A 100 -7.40 7.26 -6.32
C LEU A 100 -8.49 8.30 -6.50
N LYS A 101 -8.56 8.87 -7.70
CA LYS A 101 -9.60 9.80 -8.09
C LYS A 101 -10.72 9.03 -8.77
N LEU A 102 -11.86 8.99 -8.11
CA LEU A 102 -13.09 8.48 -8.72
C LEU A 102 -13.65 9.53 -9.67
N GLU A 103 -14.21 9.08 -10.78
CA GLU A 103 -14.90 9.96 -11.73
C GLU A 103 -16.11 10.64 -11.08
N GLU A 104 -16.11 11.98 -11.08
CA GLU A 104 -17.06 12.81 -10.31
C GLU A 104 -18.49 12.73 -10.83
N PHE A 105 -18.69 12.34 -12.08
CA PHE A 105 -20.01 12.28 -12.73
C PHE A 105 -20.84 11.04 -12.36
N PHE A 106 -20.17 9.98 -11.92
CA PHE A 106 -20.82 8.72 -11.62
C PHE A 106 -21.29 8.64 -10.17
N THR A 107 -22.19 7.71 -9.90
CA THR A 107 -22.65 7.38 -8.55
C THR A 107 -21.90 6.17 -8.00
N PRO A 108 -21.86 5.95 -6.67
CA PRO A 108 -21.30 4.73 -6.09
C PRO A 108 -21.89 3.44 -6.67
N ASN A 109 -23.21 3.38 -6.90
CA ASN A 109 -23.86 2.25 -7.54
C ASN A 109 -23.33 1.97 -8.93
N TYR A 110 -23.26 3.02 -9.78
CA TYR A 110 -22.73 2.87 -11.13
C TYR A 110 -21.28 2.38 -11.12
N LEU A 111 -20.42 2.99 -10.30
CA LEU A 111 -19.00 2.59 -10.20
C LEU A 111 -18.85 1.14 -9.72
N PHE A 112 -19.63 0.73 -8.72
CA PHE A 112 -19.60 -0.65 -8.25
C PHE A 112 -19.95 -1.63 -9.36
N ASP A 113 -21.05 -1.39 -10.07
CA ASP A 113 -21.52 -2.25 -11.16
C ASP A 113 -20.51 -2.27 -12.31
N PHE A 114 -19.95 -1.13 -12.69
CA PHE A 114 -18.94 -1.01 -13.74
C PHE A 114 -17.68 -1.83 -13.42
N PHE A 115 -17.11 -1.66 -12.22
CA PHE A 115 -15.92 -2.40 -11.83
C PHE A 115 -16.20 -3.89 -11.60
N ALA A 116 -17.38 -4.26 -11.08
CA ALA A 116 -17.80 -5.64 -10.97
C ALA A 116 -17.90 -6.33 -12.34
N ASP A 117 -18.43 -5.63 -13.35
CA ASP A 117 -18.49 -6.13 -14.72
C ASP A 117 -17.09 -6.24 -15.35
N LEU A 118 -16.23 -5.26 -15.12
CA LEU A 118 -14.83 -5.28 -15.58
C LEU A 118 -14.06 -6.50 -15.02
N HIS A 119 -14.30 -6.83 -13.74
CA HIS A 119 -13.73 -8.01 -13.09
C HIS A 119 -14.54 -9.30 -13.34
N LYS A 120 -15.58 -9.26 -14.20
CA LYS A 120 -16.41 -10.42 -14.55
C LYS A 120 -17.07 -11.08 -13.36
N VAL A 121 -17.44 -10.29 -12.34
CA VAL A 121 -18.17 -10.79 -11.16
C VAL A 121 -19.54 -11.30 -11.61
N PRO A 122 -19.93 -12.57 -11.24
CA PRO A 122 -21.21 -13.11 -11.63
C PRO A 122 -22.38 -12.24 -11.15
N ALA A 123 -23.40 -12.05 -11.99
CA ALA A 123 -24.56 -11.23 -11.65
C ALA A 123 -25.27 -11.67 -10.37
N SER A 124 -25.25 -12.99 -10.07
CA SER A 124 -25.81 -13.55 -8.84
C SER A 124 -25.07 -13.08 -7.58
N GLU A 125 -23.76 -12.82 -7.67
CA GLU A 125 -22.93 -12.40 -6.53
C GLU A 125 -22.84 -10.88 -6.42
N LYS A 126 -22.89 -10.15 -7.55
CA LYS A 126 -22.73 -8.70 -7.64
C LYS A 126 -23.66 -7.97 -6.67
N LYS A 127 -24.97 -8.31 -6.70
CA LYS A 127 -25.97 -7.68 -5.84
C LYS A 127 -25.68 -7.91 -4.35
N GLN A 128 -25.42 -9.14 -3.97
CA GLN A 128 -25.15 -9.51 -2.58
C GLN A 128 -23.87 -8.84 -2.06
N ARG A 129 -22.80 -8.81 -2.87
CA ARG A 129 -21.54 -8.14 -2.51
C ARG A 129 -21.74 -6.64 -2.33
N ARG A 130 -22.48 -6.00 -3.24
CA ARG A 130 -22.77 -4.56 -3.16
C ARG A 130 -23.54 -4.24 -1.88
N GLU A 131 -24.64 -4.95 -1.60
CA GLU A 131 -25.46 -4.73 -0.40
C GLU A 131 -24.61 -4.87 0.87
N ARG A 132 -23.85 -5.95 1.00
CA ARG A 132 -22.95 -6.20 2.15
C ARG A 132 -21.91 -5.07 2.34
N LEU A 133 -21.23 -4.67 1.28
CA LEU A 133 -20.18 -3.65 1.35
C LEU A 133 -20.77 -2.25 1.57
N PHE A 134 -21.89 -1.93 0.90
CA PHE A 134 -22.51 -0.61 1.04
C PHE A 134 -23.08 -0.41 2.46
N GLU A 135 -23.77 -1.40 3.00
CA GLU A 135 -24.27 -1.38 4.37
C GLU A 135 -23.12 -1.19 5.37
N ARG A 136 -22.05 -1.97 5.23
CA ARG A 136 -20.90 -1.90 6.13
C ARG A 136 -20.27 -0.50 6.21
N PHE A 137 -20.18 0.19 5.07
CA PHE A 137 -19.58 1.52 4.99
C PHE A 137 -20.60 2.67 5.06
N GLY A 138 -21.90 2.34 5.14
CA GLY A 138 -23.00 3.32 5.12
C GLY A 138 -23.10 4.06 3.80
N ILE A 139 -22.73 3.41 2.68
CA ILE A 139 -22.78 3.97 1.31
C ILE A 139 -24.22 3.94 0.79
N ASP A 140 -25.06 3.02 1.27
CA ASP A 140 -26.48 2.89 0.94
C ASP A 140 -27.22 4.23 0.99
N ARG A 141 -26.88 5.09 1.94
CA ARG A 141 -27.51 6.42 2.16
C ARG A 141 -27.21 7.43 1.05
N PHE A 142 -26.14 7.22 0.29
CA PHE A 142 -25.73 8.13 -0.79
C PHE A 142 -25.33 7.39 -2.08
N ALA A 143 -25.79 6.16 -2.22
CA ALA A 143 -25.44 5.28 -3.34
C ALA A 143 -25.78 5.88 -4.73
N GLU A 144 -26.80 6.75 -4.81
CA GLU A 144 -27.22 7.44 -6.03
C GLU A 144 -26.74 8.91 -6.10
N VAL A 145 -25.96 9.36 -5.12
CA VAL A 145 -25.38 10.71 -5.16
C VAL A 145 -24.10 10.68 -5.99
N LYS A 146 -23.93 11.65 -6.90
CA LYS A 146 -22.71 11.77 -7.72
C LYS A 146 -21.49 11.93 -6.82
N VAL A 147 -20.40 11.25 -7.17
CA VAL A 147 -19.14 11.29 -6.44
C VAL A 147 -18.62 12.71 -6.22
N GLY A 148 -18.80 13.60 -7.20
CA GLY A 148 -18.42 15.01 -7.09
C GLY A 148 -19.02 15.72 -5.88
N ASN A 149 -20.20 15.30 -5.43
CA ASN A 149 -20.96 15.89 -4.32
C ASN A 149 -20.66 15.20 -2.97
N LEU A 150 -19.81 14.18 -2.94
CA LEU A 150 -19.45 13.45 -1.72
C LEU A 150 -18.32 14.15 -0.96
N SER A 151 -18.35 14.05 0.37
CA SER A 151 -17.20 14.45 1.20
C SER A 151 -15.98 13.57 0.94
N THR A 152 -14.79 14.02 1.34
CA THR A 152 -13.54 13.25 1.18
C THR A 152 -13.64 11.87 1.84
N GLY A 153 -14.17 11.78 3.07
CA GLY A 153 -14.36 10.50 3.76
C GLY A 153 -15.37 9.58 3.05
N MET A 154 -16.45 10.13 2.47
CA MET A 154 -17.39 9.37 1.66
C MET A 154 -16.74 8.84 0.38
N LYS A 155 -15.95 9.67 -0.32
CA LYS A 155 -15.17 9.26 -1.51
C LYS A 155 -14.20 8.13 -1.17
N GLN A 156 -13.52 8.23 -0.01
CA GLN A 156 -12.60 7.19 0.43
C GLN A 156 -13.30 5.85 0.69
N LYS A 157 -14.47 5.87 1.33
CA LYS A 157 -15.29 4.66 1.54
C LYS A 157 -15.70 4.02 0.22
N VAL A 158 -16.11 4.83 -0.76
CA VAL A 158 -16.45 4.34 -2.11
C VAL A 158 -15.23 3.73 -2.78
N SER A 159 -14.07 4.39 -2.76
CA SER A 159 -12.82 3.87 -3.34
C SER A 159 -12.42 2.53 -2.74
N LEU A 160 -12.55 2.39 -1.41
CA LEU A 160 -12.26 1.15 -0.70
C LEU A 160 -13.21 0.03 -1.14
N VAL A 161 -14.51 0.29 -1.23
CA VAL A 161 -15.49 -0.70 -1.69
C VAL A 161 -15.24 -1.10 -3.16
N ILE A 162 -14.90 -0.15 -4.02
CA ILE A 162 -14.56 -0.43 -5.43
C ILE A 162 -13.34 -1.36 -5.54
N SER A 163 -12.31 -1.16 -4.72
CA SER A 163 -11.13 -2.04 -4.72
C SER A 163 -11.41 -3.49 -4.31
N MET A 164 -12.58 -3.74 -3.72
CA MET A 164 -13.00 -5.02 -3.18
C MET A 164 -14.12 -5.72 -3.98
N VAL A 165 -14.55 -5.17 -5.12
CA VAL A 165 -15.72 -5.69 -5.88
C VAL A 165 -15.57 -7.14 -6.31
N HIS A 166 -14.35 -7.58 -6.62
CA HIS A 166 -14.04 -8.94 -7.09
C HIS A 166 -13.62 -9.89 -5.98
N ASP A 167 -13.67 -9.43 -4.70
CA ASP A 167 -13.32 -10.22 -3.50
C ASP A 167 -11.89 -10.81 -3.54
N PRO A 168 -10.86 -9.99 -3.74
CA PRO A 168 -9.49 -10.43 -3.90
C PRO A 168 -8.96 -11.11 -2.64
N ASP A 169 -8.02 -12.07 -2.80
CA ASP A 169 -7.33 -12.71 -1.68
C ASP A 169 -6.17 -11.89 -1.14
N VAL A 170 -5.60 -11.02 -1.97
CA VAL A 170 -4.52 -10.11 -1.59
C VAL A 170 -4.98 -8.67 -1.74
N ILE A 171 -4.79 -7.89 -0.69
CA ILE A 171 -5.23 -6.50 -0.63
C ILE A 171 -4.01 -5.61 -0.36
N ILE A 172 -3.82 -4.61 -1.19
CA ILE A 172 -2.69 -3.68 -1.09
C ILE A 172 -3.25 -2.28 -0.83
N PHE A 173 -2.96 -1.71 0.33
CA PHE A 173 -3.42 -0.38 0.73
C PHE A 173 -2.27 0.57 1.00
N ASP A 174 -2.26 1.68 0.27
CA ASP A 174 -1.28 2.75 0.44
C ASP A 174 -1.88 3.88 1.29
N GLU A 175 -1.39 4.00 2.53
CA GLU A 175 -1.81 5.01 3.52
C GLU A 175 -3.35 5.02 3.77
N PRO A 176 -3.98 3.89 4.14
CA PRO A 176 -5.44 3.71 4.11
C PRO A 176 -6.22 4.66 5.05
N THR A 177 -5.58 5.20 6.07
CA THR A 177 -6.21 6.09 7.06
C THR A 177 -5.72 7.53 6.97
N ASN A 178 -4.81 7.83 6.04
CA ASN A 178 -4.24 9.17 5.91
C ASN A 178 -5.30 10.20 5.47
N GLY A 179 -5.37 11.34 6.17
CA GLY A 179 -6.31 12.42 5.88
C GLY A 179 -7.77 12.12 6.25
N LEU A 180 -8.05 11.01 6.94
CA LEU A 180 -9.39 10.69 7.44
C LEU A 180 -9.61 11.22 8.86
N ASP A 181 -10.86 11.59 9.16
CA ASP A 181 -11.27 11.82 10.52
C ASP A 181 -11.24 10.53 11.36
N VAL A 182 -11.21 10.67 12.67
CA VAL A 182 -11.05 9.56 13.63
C VAL A 182 -12.12 8.47 13.46
N LEU A 183 -13.37 8.85 13.18
CA LEU A 183 -14.46 7.88 13.04
C LEU A 183 -14.30 7.09 11.73
N THR A 184 -14.00 7.76 10.64
CA THR A 184 -13.76 7.11 9.35
C THR A 184 -12.51 6.23 9.40
N ALA A 185 -11.42 6.70 10.00
CA ALA A 185 -10.20 5.89 10.20
C ALA A 185 -10.47 4.63 11.01
N LYS A 186 -11.33 4.72 12.06
CA LYS A 186 -11.76 3.55 12.82
C LYS A 186 -12.51 2.54 11.94
N VAL A 187 -13.48 2.99 11.14
CA VAL A 187 -14.24 2.11 10.22
C VAL A 187 -13.30 1.36 9.27
N VAL A 188 -12.32 2.07 8.69
CA VAL A 188 -11.30 1.44 7.81
C VAL A 188 -10.46 0.42 8.57
N THR A 189 -10.00 0.77 9.77
CA THR A 189 -9.17 -0.13 10.59
C THR A 189 -9.95 -1.40 10.99
N ASP A 190 -11.19 -1.25 11.43
CA ASP A 190 -12.06 -2.37 11.80
C ASP A 190 -12.34 -3.27 10.57
N PHE A 191 -12.46 -2.68 9.38
CA PHE A 191 -12.60 -3.44 8.14
C PHE A 191 -11.34 -4.24 7.79
N LEU A 192 -10.13 -3.67 7.97
CA LEU A 192 -8.88 -4.41 7.76
C LEU A 192 -8.77 -5.61 8.69
N LEU A 193 -9.15 -5.44 9.96
CA LEU A 193 -9.17 -6.55 10.93
C LEU A 193 -10.18 -7.65 10.54
N ASP A 194 -11.33 -7.28 10.00
CA ASP A 194 -12.31 -8.25 9.51
C ASP A 194 -11.80 -9.01 8.30
N LEU A 195 -11.16 -8.34 7.34
CA LEU A 195 -10.55 -9.00 6.18
C LEU A 195 -9.48 -10.00 6.63
N LYS A 196 -8.65 -9.62 7.61
CA LYS A 196 -7.69 -10.51 8.25
C LYS A 196 -8.38 -11.74 8.85
N SER A 197 -9.48 -11.55 9.61
CA SER A 197 -10.23 -12.64 10.23
C SER A 197 -10.84 -13.60 9.21
N GLN A 198 -11.08 -13.15 7.98
CA GLN A 198 -11.55 -13.95 6.84
C GLN A 198 -10.40 -14.66 6.11
N GLY A 199 -9.14 -14.54 6.59
CA GLY A 199 -7.97 -15.16 5.98
C GLY A 199 -7.41 -14.41 4.78
N LYS A 200 -7.86 -13.18 4.50
CA LYS A 200 -7.28 -12.33 3.45
C LYS A 200 -5.88 -11.89 3.83
N THR A 201 -4.99 -11.79 2.86
CA THR A 201 -3.66 -11.22 3.05
C THR A 201 -3.69 -9.72 2.77
N ILE A 202 -3.12 -8.93 3.67
CA ILE A 202 -3.15 -7.47 3.54
C ILE A 202 -1.72 -6.95 3.56
N ILE A 203 -1.38 -6.11 2.58
CA ILE A 203 -0.12 -5.35 2.55
C ILE A 203 -0.50 -3.89 2.70
N VAL A 204 -0.04 -3.26 3.76
CA VAL A 204 -0.37 -1.86 4.06
C VAL A 204 0.88 -1.03 4.19
N SER A 205 0.93 0.12 3.53
CA SER A 205 1.95 1.13 3.82
C SER A 205 1.40 2.18 4.78
N THR A 206 2.22 2.61 5.71
CA THR A 206 1.89 3.76 6.57
C THR A 206 3.14 4.35 7.23
N HIS A 207 2.99 5.57 7.73
CA HIS A 207 3.96 6.20 8.64
C HIS A 207 3.40 6.30 10.07
N ILE A 208 2.22 5.69 10.35
CA ILE A 208 1.53 5.74 11.64
C ILE A 208 1.85 4.49 12.44
N PHE A 209 2.69 4.60 13.47
CA PHE A 209 3.12 3.48 14.32
C PHE A 209 1.94 2.75 14.96
N SER A 210 1.00 3.48 15.55
CA SER A 210 -0.16 2.89 16.24
C SER A 210 -1.07 2.08 15.32
N LEU A 211 -1.11 2.38 14.02
CA LEU A 211 -1.84 1.56 13.06
C LEU A 211 -1.12 0.23 12.84
N ILE A 212 0.21 0.24 12.64
CA ILE A 212 1.02 -0.98 12.50
C ILE A 212 0.85 -1.86 13.73
N GLU A 213 1.05 -1.30 14.93
CA GLU A 213 0.94 -2.05 16.19
C GLU A 213 -0.44 -2.68 16.39
N LYS A 214 -1.47 -2.06 15.85
CA LYS A 214 -2.85 -2.53 16.01
C LYS A 214 -3.23 -3.66 15.04
N ILE A 215 -2.73 -3.64 13.80
CA ILE A 215 -3.26 -4.54 12.77
C ILE A 215 -2.22 -5.52 12.20
N CYS A 216 -0.92 -5.19 12.23
CA CYS A 216 0.10 -5.95 11.52
C CYS A 216 0.63 -7.14 12.35
N ASP A 217 0.90 -8.24 11.66
CA ASP A 217 1.60 -9.42 12.23
C ASP A 217 3.10 -9.25 12.04
N ARG A 218 3.49 -8.74 10.87
CA ARG A 218 4.88 -8.49 10.50
C ARG A 218 5.04 -7.10 9.93
N VAL A 219 6.24 -6.55 10.04
CA VAL A 219 6.55 -5.20 9.54
C VAL A 219 7.91 -5.18 8.85
N GLY A 220 7.95 -4.51 7.70
CA GLY A 220 9.17 -4.12 7.01
C GLY A 220 9.40 -2.61 7.17
N ILE A 221 10.56 -2.23 7.69
CA ILE A 221 10.98 -0.83 7.84
C ILE A 221 11.80 -0.43 6.62
N ILE A 222 11.31 0.59 5.90
CA ILE A 222 11.97 1.12 4.69
C ILE A 222 12.53 2.51 4.99
N ILE A 223 13.83 2.68 4.73
CA ILE A 223 14.54 3.97 4.81
C ILE A 223 15.32 4.15 3.50
N ASP A 224 15.20 5.31 2.86
CA ASP A 224 15.90 5.67 1.61
C ASP A 224 15.84 4.58 0.52
N GLY A 225 14.67 3.99 0.34
CA GLY A 225 14.40 2.97 -0.68
C GLY A 225 14.93 1.58 -0.35
N ARG A 226 15.46 1.34 0.84
CA ARG A 226 16.02 0.05 1.27
C ARG A 226 15.23 -0.54 2.44
N MET A 227 15.10 -1.85 2.47
CA MET A 227 14.60 -2.56 3.64
C MET A 227 15.71 -2.64 4.68
N VAL A 228 15.53 -1.97 5.83
CA VAL A 228 16.52 -2.00 6.93
C VAL A 228 16.20 -3.05 7.99
N MET A 229 14.91 -3.41 8.12
CA MET A 229 14.45 -4.45 9.03
C MET A 229 13.17 -5.08 8.49
N CYS A 230 13.01 -6.39 8.62
CA CYS A 230 11.77 -7.09 8.20
C CYS A 230 11.60 -8.36 9.02
N ASP A 231 10.62 -8.36 9.95
CA ASP A 231 10.32 -9.53 10.79
C ASP A 231 8.90 -9.43 11.38
N SER A 232 8.54 -10.35 12.30
CA SER A 232 7.35 -10.21 13.12
C SER A 232 7.42 -8.91 13.92
N LEU A 233 6.25 -8.32 14.19
CA LEU A 233 6.18 -7.06 14.93
C LEU A 233 6.86 -7.18 16.29
N GLU A 234 6.67 -8.29 16.98
CA GLU A 234 7.32 -8.58 18.28
C GLU A 234 8.85 -8.61 18.17
N ALA A 235 9.39 -9.29 17.14
CA ALA A 235 10.84 -9.38 16.92
C ALA A 235 11.46 -8.02 16.54
N VAL A 236 10.75 -7.22 15.73
CA VAL A 236 11.19 -5.87 15.38
C VAL A 236 11.22 -4.97 16.60
N CYS A 237 10.18 -4.98 17.42
CA CYS A 237 10.09 -4.18 18.64
C CYS A 237 11.15 -4.57 19.69
N ASN A 238 11.48 -5.85 19.79
CA ASN A 238 12.52 -6.36 20.72
C ASN A 238 12.39 -5.81 22.15
N GLY A 239 11.17 -5.77 22.69
CA GLY A 239 10.87 -5.25 24.03
C GLY A 239 10.80 -3.73 24.15
N LYS A 240 10.90 -2.98 23.07
CA LYS A 240 10.71 -1.52 23.00
C LYS A 240 9.40 -1.20 22.30
N THR A 241 9.02 0.09 22.24
CA THR A 241 7.96 0.53 21.35
C THR A 241 8.43 0.47 19.90
N LEU A 242 7.50 0.31 18.95
CA LEU A 242 7.83 0.34 17.52
C LEU A 242 8.45 1.69 17.13
N GLU A 243 7.98 2.77 17.75
CA GLU A 243 8.48 4.12 17.52
C GLU A 243 9.95 4.26 17.95
N ASP A 244 10.30 3.86 19.17
CA ASP A 244 11.71 3.90 19.66
C ASP A 244 12.60 3.08 18.74
N ARG A 245 12.16 1.86 18.39
CA ARG A 245 12.94 0.97 17.53
C ARG A 245 13.14 1.53 16.13
N PHE A 246 12.13 2.17 15.59
CA PHE A 246 12.22 2.85 14.29
C PHE A 246 13.27 3.96 14.31
N PHE A 247 13.27 4.83 15.32
CA PHE A 247 14.24 5.93 15.42
C PHE A 247 15.67 5.43 15.62
N GLU A 248 15.89 4.36 16.37
CA GLU A 248 17.21 3.73 16.48
C GLU A 248 17.73 3.28 15.10
N LEU A 249 16.92 2.52 14.36
CA LEU A 249 17.28 2.05 13.02
C LEU A 249 17.50 3.20 12.03
N TYR A 250 16.71 4.27 12.18
CA TYR A 250 16.87 5.47 11.35
C TYR A 250 18.21 6.16 11.62
N GLU A 251 18.58 6.37 12.89
CA GLU A 251 19.85 6.98 13.28
C GLU A 251 21.05 6.13 12.85
N GLU A 252 20.99 4.80 13.03
CA GLU A 252 22.01 3.86 12.57
C GLU A 252 22.21 3.95 11.04
N THR A 253 21.11 4.02 10.28
CA THR A 253 21.16 4.08 8.81
C THR A 253 21.74 5.40 8.32
N VAL A 254 21.35 6.52 8.92
CA VAL A 254 21.84 7.86 8.56
C VAL A 254 23.32 8.00 8.92
N SER A 255 23.73 7.52 10.08
CA SER A 255 25.14 7.56 10.54
C SER A 255 26.04 6.71 9.64
N SER A 256 25.58 5.54 9.21
CA SER A 256 26.32 4.64 8.30
C SER A 256 26.43 5.23 6.88
N GLY A 257 25.41 5.96 6.43
CA GLY A 257 25.40 6.63 5.12
C GLY A 257 26.30 7.85 5.04
N SER A 258 26.49 8.58 6.15
CA SER A 258 27.39 9.74 6.20
C SER A 258 28.88 9.36 6.15
N LEU A 259 29.25 8.17 6.66
CA LEU A 259 30.62 7.65 6.56
C LEU A 259 30.99 7.19 5.13
N GLY A 260 29.99 6.88 4.28
CA GLY A 260 30.23 6.50 2.88
C GLY A 260 30.38 7.69 1.92
N ALA A 261 29.99 8.90 2.33
CA ALA A 261 30.05 10.11 1.49
C ALA A 261 31.36 10.89 1.62
N GLU A 262 32.18 10.64 2.65
CA GLU A 262 33.47 11.35 2.86
C GLU A 262 34.67 10.68 2.20
N GLY A 263 34.52 9.49 1.61
CA GLY A 263 35.62 8.75 0.95
C GLY A 263 35.94 9.16 -0.51
N GLY A 264 35.33 10.21 -1.04
CA GLY A 264 35.45 10.63 -2.45
C GLY A 264 36.06 12.02 -2.69
N LYS A 265 36.93 12.51 -1.79
CA LYS A 265 37.76 13.71 -2.06
C LYS A 265 39.21 13.39 -1.75
N GLU A 266 39.90 12.77 -2.68
CA GLU A 266 41.35 12.91 -2.85
C GLU A 266 41.71 12.44 -4.25
N ASN A 267 42.30 13.39 -4.94
CA ASN A 267 43.06 13.49 -6.21
C ASN A 267 42.33 14.02 -7.43
#